data_a12ed11b2af3e55e94d41ca282d0022e
#
_entry.id   a12ed11b2af3e55e94d41ca282d0022e
#
_cell.length_a   1.000
_cell.length_b   1.000
_cell.length_c   1.000
_cell.angle_alpha   90.00
_cell.angle_beta   90.00
_cell.angle_gamma   90.00
#
_symmetry.space_group_name_H-M   'P 1'
#
loop_
_entity.id
_entity.type
_entity.pdbx_description
1 polymer ?
#
loop_
_entity_poly.entity_id
_entity_poly.type
_entity_poly.pdbx_seq_one_letter_code
_entity_poly.pdbx_strand_id
1 'polypeptide(L)'
;FNIYPIIQEVLIGTGTIFLQSQGLVRLKKEQIEDYEWWKQQRGKNSETAWPRYMLFSLFARKHLRTKADGKLEKWQSEIRSIKPPVPHNQINFLRDYQKDGVNKLLWLHQLGCHGLLAVEMGLGKTIQALSLIAISPKIDLPDLVVCPASVVPVWVQEVAKHFPQIKVEILRQGNDFTKRDQECLWIASYTQIRRHRSLLESNQFRCTILD
;
A
#
# COMPACT_ATOMS: atom_id res chain seq x y z
N PHE A 1 6.83 -14.06 -7.04
CA PHE A 1 6.53 -15.27 -6.25
C PHE A 1 5.66 -16.19 -7.09
N ASN A 2 6.08 -17.45 -7.23
CA ASN A 2 5.26 -18.46 -7.89
C ASN A 2 4.40 -19.16 -6.84
N ILE A 3 3.08 -19.06 -6.99
CA ILE A 3 2.11 -19.68 -6.10
C ILE A 3 1.37 -20.76 -6.91
N TYR A 4 1.50 -22.00 -6.47
CA TYR A 4 0.80 -23.12 -7.07
C TYR A 4 -0.34 -23.55 -6.14
N PRO A 5 -1.61 -23.50 -6.59
CA PRO A 5 -2.69 -24.08 -5.81
C PRO A 5 -2.54 -25.61 -5.78
N ILE A 6 -2.78 -26.19 -4.63
CA ILE A 6 -2.81 -27.67 -4.48
C ILE A 6 -4.07 -28.24 -5.14
N ILE A 7 -5.03 -27.39 -5.50
CA ILE A 7 -6.29 -27.81 -6.12
C ILE A 7 -6.14 -27.72 -7.64
N GLN A 8 -5.87 -28.84 -8.28
CA GLN A 8 -5.96 -29.01 -9.74
C GLN A 8 -7.38 -29.45 -10.13
N GLU A 9 -8.42 -28.64 -9.82
CA GLU A 9 -9.77 -29.21 -9.94
C GLU A 9 -10.76 -28.23 -10.55
N VAL A 10 -11.63 -28.81 -11.36
CA VAL A 10 -12.70 -28.10 -12.06
C VAL A 10 -13.94 -28.11 -11.17
N LEU A 11 -14.48 -26.93 -10.86
CA LEU A 11 -15.79 -26.79 -10.26
C LEU A 11 -16.84 -27.33 -11.26
N ILE A 12 -17.46 -28.44 -10.91
CA ILE A 12 -18.52 -29.04 -11.69
C ILE A 12 -19.85 -28.61 -11.07
N GLY A 13 -20.56 -27.69 -11.72
CA GLY A 13 -21.87 -27.22 -11.24
C GLY A 13 -21.85 -26.41 -9.95
N THR A 14 -22.96 -26.40 -9.21
CA THR A 14 -23.18 -25.56 -8.02
C THR A 14 -22.37 -26.02 -6.80
N GLY A 15 -21.07 -25.71 -6.78
CA GLY A 15 -20.23 -25.92 -5.60
C GLY A 15 -19.75 -27.34 -5.36
N THR A 16 -19.67 -28.16 -6.38
CA THR A 16 -19.13 -29.54 -6.30
C THR A 16 -17.83 -29.61 -7.08
N ILE A 17 -16.79 -30.19 -6.48
CA ILE A 17 -15.49 -30.47 -7.12
C ILE A 17 -15.27 -31.99 -7.14
N PHE A 18 -14.49 -32.43 -8.12
CA PHE A 18 -14.01 -33.82 -8.20
C PHE A 18 -12.59 -33.90 -7.68
N LEU A 19 -12.37 -34.67 -6.61
CA LEU A 19 -11.06 -34.97 -6.06
C LEU A 19 -10.64 -36.38 -6.49
N GLN A 20 -9.47 -36.55 -7.10
CA GLN A 20 -8.98 -37.87 -7.52
C GLN A 20 -8.94 -38.91 -6.37
N SER A 21 -8.71 -38.44 -5.14
CA SER A 21 -8.63 -39.30 -3.95
C SER A 21 -9.95 -39.56 -3.23
N GLN A 22 -10.98 -38.70 -3.45
CA GLN A 22 -12.21 -38.70 -2.65
C GLN A 22 -13.51 -38.69 -3.49
N GLY A 23 -13.39 -38.58 -4.83
CA GLY A 23 -14.53 -38.44 -5.73
C GLY A 23 -15.19 -37.08 -5.69
N LEU A 24 -16.52 -37.01 -5.82
CA LEU A 24 -17.29 -35.78 -5.79
C LEU A 24 -17.42 -35.23 -4.37
N VAL A 25 -16.90 -34.05 -4.12
CA VAL A 25 -16.97 -33.39 -2.82
C VAL A 25 -17.73 -32.07 -2.97
N ARG A 26 -18.73 -31.84 -2.10
CA ARG A 26 -19.48 -30.58 -2.04
C ARG A 26 -18.72 -29.59 -1.16
N LEU A 27 -18.41 -28.42 -1.71
CA LEU A 27 -17.75 -27.33 -0.99
C LEU A 27 -18.76 -26.53 -0.15
N LYS A 28 -18.30 -26.02 0.98
CA LYS A 28 -19.03 -25.02 1.76
C LYS A 28 -18.96 -23.66 1.05
N LYS A 29 -19.90 -22.76 1.37
CA LYS A 29 -19.99 -21.43 0.74
C LYS A 29 -18.68 -20.67 0.82
N GLU A 30 -18.03 -20.64 1.98
CA GLU A 30 -16.76 -19.94 2.19
C GLU A 30 -15.61 -20.52 1.35
N GLN A 31 -15.63 -21.84 1.11
CA GLN A 31 -14.63 -22.51 0.26
C GLN A 31 -14.84 -22.14 -1.21
N ILE A 32 -16.09 -21.99 -1.64
CA ILE A 32 -16.44 -21.55 -3.00
C ILE A 32 -15.98 -20.11 -3.21
N GLU A 33 -16.29 -19.22 -2.27
CA GLU A 33 -15.87 -17.80 -2.32
C GLU A 33 -14.35 -17.67 -2.40
N ASP A 34 -13.59 -18.43 -1.62
CA ASP A 34 -12.13 -18.46 -1.66
C ASP A 34 -11.60 -18.97 -3.00
N TYR A 35 -12.23 -20.01 -3.57
CA TYR A 35 -11.86 -20.56 -4.87
C TYR A 35 -12.17 -19.58 -6.02
N GLU A 36 -13.35 -18.96 -6.03
CA GLU A 36 -13.73 -17.98 -7.05
C GLU A 36 -12.80 -16.76 -7.02
N TRP A 37 -12.48 -16.26 -5.82
CA TRP A 37 -11.50 -15.20 -5.66
C TRP A 37 -10.15 -15.60 -6.27
N TRP A 38 -9.64 -16.79 -5.96
CA TRP A 38 -8.41 -17.32 -6.53
C TRP A 38 -8.46 -17.37 -8.07
N LYS A 39 -9.52 -17.91 -8.64
CA LYS A 39 -9.72 -18.01 -10.07
C LYS A 39 -9.69 -16.64 -10.76
N GLN A 40 -10.35 -15.65 -10.17
CA GLN A 40 -10.34 -14.27 -10.67
C GLN A 40 -8.95 -13.64 -10.65
N GLN A 41 -8.18 -13.86 -9.58
CA GLN A 41 -6.85 -13.28 -9.46
C GLN A 41 -5.85 -13.96 -10.42
N ARG A 42 -5.96 -15.27 -10.59
CA ARG A 42 -5.12 -16.02 -11.55
C ARG A 42 -5.30 -15.53 -12.98
N GLY A 43 -6.52 -15.25 -13.42
CA GLY A 43 -6.80 -14.74 -14.76
C GLY A 43 -6.19 -13.36 -15.03
N LYS A 44 -6.03 -12.53 -13.97
CA LYS A 44 -5.43 -11.19 -14.07
C LYS A 44 -3.90 -11.17 -13.99
N ASN A 45 -3.29 -12.16 -13.34
CA ASN A 45 -1.88 -12.17 -12.95
C ASN A 45 -1.12 -13.41 -13.47
N SER A 46 -1.59 -14.05 -14.52
CA SER A 46 -1.00 -15.31 -15.01
C SER A 46 0.46 -15.18 -15.48
N GLU A 47 0.90 -13.98 -15.85
CA GLU A 47 2.25 -13.71 -16.39
C GLU A 47 3.07 -12.75 -15.52
N THR A 48 2.48 -12.13 -14.50
CA THR A 48 3.16 -11.13 -13.66
C THR A 48 3.37 -11.64 -12.24
N ALA A 49 4.47 -11.21 -11.62
CA ALA A 49 4.72 -11.48 -10.21
C ALA A 49 3.59 -10.90 -9.34
N TRP A 50 3.12 -11.68 -8.39
CA TRP A 50 2.05 -11.26 -7.48
C TRP A 50 2.49 -10.07 -6.63
N PRO A 51 1.70 -8.99 -6.55
CA PRO A 51 1.98 -7.88 -5.65
C PRO A 51 1.97 -8.35 -4.19
N ARG A 52 2.85 -7.79 -3.36
CA ARG A 52 3.00 -8.19 -1.95
C ARG A 52 1.68 -8.10 -1.17
N TYR A 53 0.87 -7.06 -1.40
CA TYR A 53 -0.42 -6.90 -0.71
C TYR A 53 -1.41 -8.03 -0.99
N MET A 54 -1.34 -8.67 -2.17
CA MET A 54 -2.20 -9.81 -2.49
C MET A 54 -1.83 -11.07 -1.71
N LEU A 55 -0.57 -11.18 -1.27
CA LEU A 55 -0.13 -12.29 -0.43
C LEU A 55 -0.83 -12.28 0.93
N PHE A 56 -1.05 -11.10 1.51
CA PHE A 56 -1.82 -10.98 2.76
C PHE A 56 -3.27 -11.44 2.57
N SER A 57 -3.92 -11.06 1.47
CA SER A 57 -5.26 -11.54 1.14
C SER A 57 -5.30 -13.05 0.94
N LEU A 58 -4.26 -13.61 0.32
CA LEU A 58 -4.13 -15.05 0.13
C LEU A 58 -3.96 -15.79 1.47
N PHE A 59 -3.09 -15.30 2.36
CA PHE A 59 -2.85 -15.92 3.67
C PHE A 59 -4.01 -15.75 4.66
N ALA A 60 -4.84 -14.73 4.48
CA ALA A 60 -6.05 -14.55 5.27
C ALA A 60 -7.15 -15.57 4.92
N ARG A 61 -7.06 -16.24 3.77
CA ARG A 61 -8.04 -17.21 3.30
C ARG A 61 -7.76 -18.60 3.85
N LYS A 62 -8.62 -19.05 4.75
CA LYS A 62 -8.41 -20.29 5.53
C LYS A 62 -8.51 -21.58 4.71
N HIS A 63 -9.22 -21.53 3.58
CA HIS A 63 -9.50 -22.71 2.76
C HIS A 63 -8.58 -22.83 1.52
N LEU A 64 -7.69 -21.85 1.31
CA LEU A 64 -6.67 -21.93 0.29
C LEU A 64 -5.35 -22.40 0.91
N ARG A 65 -4.90 -23.58 0.51
CA ARG A 65 -3.54 -24.06 0.82
C ARG A 65 -2.64 -23.74 -0.37
N THR A 66 -1.57 -23.02 -0.10
CA THR A 66 -0.58 -22.66 -1.12
C THR A 66 0.73 -23.32 -0.80
N LYS A 67 1.38 -23.86 -1.84
CA LYS A 67 2.78 -24.27 -1.74
C LYS A 67 3.64 -23.05 -2.05
N ALA A 68 4.36 -22.59 -1.05
CA ALA A 68 5.27 -21.45 -1.19
C ALA A 68 6.60 -21.91 -1.80
N ASP A 69 7.19 -21.08 -2.65
CA ASP A 69 8.60 -21.22 -3.00
C ASP A 69 9.49 -20.69 -1.86
N GLY A 70 10.78 -21.04 -1.88
CA GLY A 70 11.71 -20.61 -0.83
C GLY A 70 11.83 -19.08 -0.69
N LYS A 71 11.50 -18.31 -1.74
CA LYS A 71 11.46 -16.84 -1.68
C LYS A 71 10.29 -16.34 -0.84
N LEU A 72 9.13 -16.99 -0.94
CA LEU A 72 7.94 -16.64 -0.16
C LEU A 72 8.13 -17.02 1.31
N GLU A 73 8.74 -18.17 1.61
CA GLU A 73 9.07 -18.59 2.98
C GLU A 73 10.05 -17.61 3.64
N LYS A 74 11.09 -17.20 2.90
CA LYS A 74 12.03 -16.18 3.36
C LYS A 74 11.32 -14.87 3.66
N TRP A 75 10.47 -14.38 2.77
CA TRP A 75 9.70 -13.15 2.96
C TRP A 75 8.75 -13.26 4.17
N GLN A 76 8.09 -14.40 4.38
CA GLN A 76 7.27 -14.63 5.58
C GLN A 76 8.09 -14.57 6.87
N SER A 77 9.30 -15.13 6.87
CA SER A 77 10.19 -15.06 8.03
C SER A 77 10.67 -13.62 8.30
N GLU A 78 10.99 -12.87 7.24
CA GLU A 78 11.34 -11.45 7.32
C GLU A 78 10.20 -10.63 7.94
N ILE A 79 8.96 -10.80 7.46
CA ILE A 79 7.78 -10.12 8.02
C ILE A 79 7.62 -10.40 9.52
N ARG A 80 7.76 -11.65 9.93
CA ARG A 80 7.64 -12.03 11.35
C ARG A 80 8.77 -11.44 12.22
N SER A 81 9.91 -11.14 11.64
CA SER A 81 11.05 -10.54 12.33
C SER A 81 10.97 -9.02 12.43
N ILE A 82 10.13 -8.37 11.61
CA ILE A 82 9.95 -6.91 11.66
C ILE A 82 9.24 -6.54 12.96
N LYS A 83 9.98 -5.88 13.85
CA LYS A 83 9.41 -5.35 15.08
C LYS A 83 8.53 -4.13 14.76
N PRO A 84 7.43 -3.92 15.51
CA PRO A 84 6.69 -2.67 15.42
C PRO A 84 7.64 -1.48 15.58
N PRO A 85 7.49 -0.42 14.77
CA PRO A 85 8.36 0.74 14.88
C PRO A 85 8.25 1.36 16.27
N VAL A 86 9.39 1.73 16.84
CA VAL A 86 9.46 2.41 18.14
C VAL A 86 8.91 3.83 17.97
N PRO A 87 8.19 4.39 18.95
CA PRO A 87 7.73 5.77 18.93
C PRO A 87 8.88 6.74 18.68
N HIS A 88 8.74 7.61 17.68
CA HIS A 88 9.76 8.58 17.30
C HIS A 88 9.56 9.88 18.08
N ASN A 89 10.65 10.45 18.63
CA ASN A 89 10.62 11.76 19.32
C ASN A 89 10.11 12.89 18.43
N GLN A 90 10.25 12.76 17.10
CA GLN A 90 9.78 13.75 16.13
C GLN A 90 8.26 13.86 16.02
N ILE A 91 7.50 12.96 16.62
CA ILE A 91 6.02 12.95 16.59
C ILE A 91 5.40 13.03 17.99
N ASN A 92 6.15 13.49 18.99
CA ASN A 92 5.67 13.57 20.38
C ASN A 92 4.47 14.52 20.56
N PHE A 93 4.28 15.48 19.67
CA PHE A 93 3.13 16.40 19.66
C PHE A 93 1.82 15.74 19.19
N LEU A 94 1.88 14.54 18.64
CA LEU A 94 0.69 13.78 18.24
C LEU A 94 -0.03 13.20 19.47
N ARG A 95 -1.35 13.10 19.36
CA ARG A 95 -2.17 12.32 20.29
C ARG A 95 -1.88 10.83 20.14
N ASP A 96 -2.15 10.04 21.17
CA ASP A 96 -1.76 8.63 21.19
C ASP A 96 -2.38 7.82 20.03
N TYR A 97 -3.67 8.01 19.72
CA TYR A 97 -4.31 7.36 18.58
C TYR A 97 -3.70 7.77 17.23
N GLN A 98 -3.17 9.01 17.11
CA GLN A 98 -2.45 9.47 15.92
C GLN A 98 -1.09 8.79 15.80
N LYS A 99 -0.38 8.64 16.92
CA LYS A 99 0.88 7.87 16.96
C LYS A 99 0.66 6.43 16.54
N ASP A 100 -0.42 5.80 17.03
CA ASP A 100 -0.78 4.44 16.63
C ASP A 100 -1.06 4.32 15.13
N GLY A 101 -1.77 5.32 14.57
CA GLY A 101 -2.02 5.40 13.13
C GLY A 101 -0.72 5.51 12.31
N VAL A 102 0.18 6.40 12.71
CA VAL A 102 1.49 6.59 12.07
C VAL A 102 2.34 5.32 12.18
N ASN A 103 2.37 4.68 13.35
CA ASN A 103 3.12 3.45 13.57
C ASN A 103 2.61 2.31 12.66
N LYS A 104 1.29 2.18 12.49
CA LYS A 104 0.69 1.21 11.56
C LYS A 104 1.07 1.49 10.11
N LEU A 105 1.02 2.77 9.69
CA LEU A 105 1.42 3.16 8.34
C LEU A 105 2.92 2.91 8.11
N LEU A 106 3.77 3.24 9.06
CA LEU A 106 5.21 2.99 8.97
C LEU A 106 5.52 1.50 8.88
N TRP A 107 4.82 0.69 9.68
CA TRP A 107 4.95 -0.77 9.61
C TRP A 107 4.54 -1.32 8.25
N LEU A 108 3.40 -0.88 7.68
CA LEU A 108 2.98 -1.25 6.34
C LEU A 108 4.01 -0.83 5.28
N HIS A 109 4.57 0.37 5.41
CA HIS A 109 5.62 0.87 4.52
C HIS A 109 6.87 -0.02 4.56
N GLN A 110 7.34 -0.41 5.74
CA GLN A 110 8.47 -1.33 5.92
C GLN A 110 8.22 -2.72 5.30
N LEU A 111 6.97 -3.17 5.33
CA LEU A 111 6.54 -4.41 4.66
C LEU A 111 6.46 -4.28 3.13
N GLY A 112 6.65 -3.07 2.57
CA GLY A 112 6.44 -2.77 1.16
C GLY A 112 4.97 -2.86 0.76
N CYS A 113 4.07 -2.54 1.69
CA CYS A 113 2.63 -2.52 1.50
C CYS A 113 2.09 -1.11 1.49
N HIS A 114 0.89 -0.95 0.91
CA HIS A 114 0.16 0.31 0.94
C HIS A 114 -0.74 0.37 2.18
N GLY A 115 -0.93 1.58 2.72
CA GLY A 115 -1.80 1.83 3.86
C GLY A 115 -3.02 2.66 3.47
N LEU A 116 -4.14 2.43 4.16
CA LEU A 116 -5.33 3.28 4.10
C LEU A 116 -5.60 3.86 5.48
N LEU A 117 -5.58 5.20 5.58
CA LEU A 117 -5.89 5.91 6.81
C LEU A 117 -7.38 6.32 6.82
N ALA A 118 -8.24 5.39 7.23
CA ALA A 118 -9.70 5.55 7.25
C ALA A 118 -10.20 5.97 8.63
N VAL A 119 -9.78 7.16 9.10
CA VAL A 119 -10.29 7.77 10.33
C VAL A 119 -11.28 8.88 10.01
N GLU A 120 -12.15 9.25 10.98
CA GLU A 120 -13.15 10.30 10.80
C GLU A 120 -12.54 11.66 10.44
N MET A 121 -13.37 12.54 9.87
CA MET A 121 -12.96 13.92 9.57
C MET A 121 -12.56 14.63 10.87
N GLY A 122 -11.53 15.50 10.79
CA GLY A 122 -11.05 16.26 11.95
C GLY A 122 -10.08 15.50 12.86
N LEU A 123 -9.87 14.21 12.70
CA LEU A 123 -8.93 13.43 13.53
C LEU A 123 -7.45 13.53 13.08
N GLY A 124 -7.14 14.49 12.22
CA GLY A 124 -5.76 14.81 11.85
C GLY A 124 -5.11 13.79 10.90
N LYS A 125 -5.82 13.40 9.82
CA LYS A 125 -5.24 12.54 8.78
C LYS A 125 -4.00 13.16 8.16
N THR A 126 -4.05 14.44 7.82
CA THR A 126 -2.95 15.19 7.19
C THR A 126 -1.70 15.17 8.05
N ILE A 127 -1.83 15.45 9.36
CA ILE A 127 -0.67 15.45 10.26
C ILE A 127 -0.09 14.05 10.48
N GLN A 128 -0.91 13.00 10.48
CA GLN A 128 -0.43 11.62 10.54
C GLN A 128 0.33 11.23 9.25
N ALA A 129 -0.18 11.62 8.09
CA ALA A 129 0.49 11.38 6.82
C ALA A 129 1.82 12.14 6.70
N LEU A 130 1.86 13.40 7.12
CA LEU A 130 3.11 14.19 7.19
C LEU A 130 4.11 13.60 8.20
N SER A 131 3.62 13.09 9.33
CA SER A 131 4.47 12.40 10.30
C SER A 131 5.11 11.16 9.71
N LEU A 132 4.38 10.37 8.93
CA LEU A 132 4.95 9.24 8.20
C LEU A 132 6.10 9.67 7.27
N ILE A 133 5.90 10.73 6.51
CA ILE A 133 6.94 11.30 5.63
C ILE A 133 8.17 11.72 6.44
N ALA A 134 7.96 12.40 7.57
CA ALA A 134 9.04 12.94 8.39
C ALA A 134 9.91 11.85 9.04
N ILE A 135 9.30 10.74 9.49
CA ILE A 135 10.02 9.68 10.22
C ILE A 135 10.46 8.51 9.32
N SER A 136 9.95 8.42 8.10
CA SER A 136 10.38 7.38 7.16
C SER A 136 11.84 7.56 6.77
N PRO A 137 12.61 6.47 6.60
CA PRO A 137 14.01 6.56 6.17
C PRO A 137 14.15 7.39 4.89
N LYS A 138 15.06 8.35 4.90
CA LYS A 138 15.32 9.18 3.72
C LYS A 138 16.06 8.37 2.66
N ILE A 139 15.64 8.53 1.44
CA ILE A 139 16.31 8.05 0.22
C ILE A 139 16.27 9.20 -0.79
N ASP A 140 17.15 9.19 -1.78
CA ASP A 140 17.23 10.23 -2.82
C ASP A 140 16.02 10.23 -3.77
N LEU A 141 14.82 10.26 -3.22
CA LEU A 141 13.58 10.34 -3.96
C LEU A 141 12.61 11.30 -3.26
N PRO A 142 11.87 12.14 -4.03
CA PRO A 142 10.86 13.00 -3.46
C PRO A 142 9.64 12.22 -2.94
N ASP A 143 8.88 12.85 -2.07
CA ASP A 143 7.53 12.41 -1.71
C ASP A 143 6.50 13.15 -2.55
N LEU A 144 5.35 12.54 -2.79
CA LEU A 144 4.26 13.13 -3.55
C LEU A 144 2.96 13.12 -2.76
N VAL A 145 2.32 14.28 -2.65
CA VAL A 145 0.92 14.40 -2.20
C VAL A 145 0.06 14.80 -3.39
N VAL A 146 -1.01 14.04 -3.62
CA VAL A 146 -2.04 14.36 -4.61
C VAL A 146 -3.35 14.60 -3.89
N CYS A 147 -3.90 15.81 -4.02
CA CYS A 147 -5.11 16.22 -3.33
C CYS A 147 -6.01 17.10 -4.23
N PRO A 148 -7.26 17.41 -3.84
CA PRO A 148 -8.06 18.42 -4.51
C PRO A 148 -7.34 19.78 -4.52
N ALA A 149 -7.51 20.58 -5.59
CA ALA A 149 -6.83 21.86 -5.75
C ALA A 149 -7.10 22.83 -4.58
N SER A 150 -8.30 22.81 -4.02
CA SER A 150 -8.68 23.61 -2.84
C SER A 150 -7.96 23.19 -1.55
N VAL A 151 -7.43 21.98 -1.48
CA VAL A 151 -6.77 21.42 -0.30
C VAL A 151 -5.24 21.63 -0.34
N VAL A 152 -4.67 21.95 -1.49
CA VAL A 152 -3.23 22.23 -1.62
C VAL A 152 -2.73 23.26 -0.61
N PRO A 153 -3.40 24.44 -0.39
CA PRO A 153 -2.95 25.39 0.61
C PRO A 153 -2.97 24.83 2.05
N VAL A 154 -3.93 23.95 2.35
CA VAL A 154 -4.02 23.30 3.69
C VAL A 154 -2.80 22.44 3.95
N TRP A 155 -2.39 21.61 2.99
CA TRP A 155 -1.17 20.81 3.10
C TRP A 155 0.08 21.67 3.32
N VAL A 156 0.20 22.76 2.57
CA VAL A 156 1.35 23.69 2.72
C VAL A 156 1.38 24.32 4.11
N GLN A 157 0.22 24.75 4.64
CA GLN A 157 0.11 25.32 5.98
C GLN A 157 0.44 24.30 7.07
N GLU A 158 -0.04 23.07 6.95
CA GLU A 158 0.25 21.99 7.89
C GLU A 158 1.74 21.63 7.92
N VAL A 159 2.40 21.60 6.74
CA VAL A 159 3.85 21.41 6.67
C VAL A 159 4.58 22.56 7.36
N ALA A 160 4.27 23.82 7.02
CA ALA A 160 4.91 24.98 7.59
C ALA A 160 4.77 25.04 9.12
N LYS A 161 3.62 24.60 9.64
CA LYS A 161 3.31 24.62 11.07
C LYS A 161 4.01 23.52 11.86
N HIS A 162 4.03 22.31 11.36
CA HIS A 162 4.46 21.12 12.12
C HIS A 162 5.79 20.51 11.67
N PHE A 163 6.18 20.74 10.42
CA PHE A 163 7.38 20.18 9.80
C PHE A 163 8.12 21.21 8.93
N PRO A 164 8.53 22.38 9.52
CA PRO A 164 9.14 23.49 8.76
C PRO A 164 10.45 23.09 8.07
N GLN A 165 11.06 21.97 8.47
CA GLN A 165 12.26 21.43 7.83
C GLN A 165 11.98 20.71 6.50
N ILE A 166 10.72 20.37 6.20
CA ILE A 166 10.35 19.73 4.94
C ILE A 166 10.20 20.81 3.87
N LYS A 167 11.05 20.76 2.85
CA LYS A 167 10.94 21.61 1.68
C LYS A 167 9.72 21.18 0.86
N VAL A 168 8.87 22.15 0.49
CA VAL A 168 7.65 21.90 -0.29
C VAL A 168 7.78 22.50 -1.67
N GLU A 169 7.41 21.73 -2.68
CA GLU A 169 7.24 22.20 -4.06
C GLU A 169 5.81 21.96 -4.54
N ILE A 170 5.14 23.04 -4.99
CA ILE A 170 3.79 22.95 -5.52
C ILE A 170 3.87 22.83 -7.04
N LEU A 171 3.39 21.71 -7.55
CA LEU A 171 3.40 21.44 -8.98
C LEU A 171 2.16 22.09 -9.64
N ARG A 172 2.38 23.19 -10.36
CA ARG A 172 1.32 23.96 -11.03
C ARG A 172 1.38 23.85 -12.54
N GLN A 173 2.58 23.72 -13.09
CA GLN A 173 2.85 23.72 -14.54
C GLN A 173 3.77 22.56 -14.92
N GLY A 174 3.79 22.21 -16.21
CA GLY A 174 4.59 21.10 -16.70
C GLY A 174 6.08 21.18 -16.33
N ASN A 175 6.65 22.40 -16.34
CA ASN A 175 8.06 22.62 -15.98
C ASN A 175 8.38 22.27 -14.51
N ASP A 176 7.40 22.32 -13.62
CA ASP A 176 7.61 21.98 -12.22
C ASP A 176 7.95 20.50 -12.05
N PHE A 177 7.41 19.64 -12.93
CA PHE A 177 7.66 18.20 -12.93
C PHE A 177 9.05 17.78 -13.44
N THR A 178 9.81 18.72 -13.99
CA THR A 178 11.18 18.48 -14.47
C THR A 178 12.25 18.88 -13.46
N LYS A 179 11.89 19.64 -12.44
CA LYS A 179 12.77 20.03 -11.34
C LYS A 179 12.94 18.85 -10.39
N ARG A 180 14.12 18.23 -10.46
CA ARG A 180 14.45 17.06 -9.62
C ARG A 180 15.15 17.47 -8.34
N ASP A 181 14.46 18.15 -7.44
CA ASP A 181 14.95 18.30 -6.08
C ASP A 181 14.50 17.05 -5.29
N GLN A 182 15.47 16.20 -4.99
CA GLN A 182 15.22 14.82 -4.50
C GLN A 182 14.76 14.77 -3.04
N GLU A 183 14.97 15.82 -2.27
CA GLU A 183 14.64 15.86 -0.84
C GLU A 183 13.40 16.70 -0.50
N CYS A 184 12.46 16.84 -1.40
CA CYS A 184 11.29 17.68 -1.18
C CYS A 184 9.97 16.90 -1.19
N LEU A 185 8.95 17.51 -0.61
CA LEU A 185 7.56 17.08 -0.71
C LEU A 185 6.90 17.81 -1.89
N TRP A 186 6.56 17.07 -2.92
CA TRP A 186 5.79 17.59 -4.03
C TRP A 186 4.29 17.54 -3.70
N ILE A 187 3.59 18.64 -3.93
CA ILE A 187 2.15 18.72 -3.76
C ILE A 187 1.52 19.09 -5.10
N ALA A 188 0.62 18.24 -5.59
CA ALA A 188 -0.06 18.42 -6.85
C ALA A 188 -1.57 18.20 -6.72
N SER A 189 -2.36 18.89 -7.54
CA SER A 189 -3.78 18.54 -7.65
C SER A 189 -4.01 17.38 -8.61
N TYR A 190 -5.10 16.63 -8.42
CA TYR A 190 -5.52 15.57 -9.35
C TYR A 190 -5.58 16.04 -10.80
N THR A 191 -6.00 17.31 -11.03
CA THR A 191 -6.05 17.90 -12.36
C THR A 191 -4.66 18.05 -12.96
N GLN A 192 -3.67 18.49 -12.19
CA GLN A 192 -2.29 18.64 -12.65
C GLN A 192 -1.65 17.28 -12.95
N ILE A 193 -1.84 16.31 -12.07
CA ILE A 193 -1.37 14.94 -12.29
C ILE A 193 -1.92 14.37 -13.59
N ARG A 194 -3.22 14.57 -13.86
CA ARG A 194 -3.85 14.09 -15.09
C ARG A 194 -3.30 14.77 -16.35
N ARG A 195 -3.04 16.08 -16.28
CA ARG A 195 -2.48 16.86 -17.41
C ARG A 195 -1.05 16.50 -17.74
N HIS A 196 -0.26 16.15 -16.73
CA HIS A 196 1.18 15.90 -16.83
C HIS A 196 1.57 14.46 -16.55
N ARG A 197 0.69 13.52 -16.85
CA ARG A 197 0.86 12.11 -16.59
C ARG A 197 2.17 11.54 -17.14
N SER A 198 2.52 11.86 -18.37
CA SER A 198 3.75 11.40 -19.03
C SER A 198 5.03 11.84 -18.30
N LEU A 199 5.02 13.02 -17.69
CA LEU A 199 6.14 13.51 -16.89
C LEU A 199 6.26 12.79 -15.55
N LEU A 200 5.13 12.37 -14.98
CA LEU A 200 5.10 11.57 -13.75
C LEU A 200 5.58 10.13 -13.94
N GLU A 201 5.25 9.53 -15.08
CA GLU A 201 5.66 8.16 -15.40
C GLU A 201 7.20 8.00 -15.45
N SER A 202 7.94 9.07 -15.68
CA SER A 202 9.41 9.10 -15.64
C SER A 202 10.01 9.33 -14.25
N ASN A 203 9.19 9.63 -13.24
CA ASN A 203 9.64 9.93 -11.87
C ASN A 203 9.32 8.77 -10.92
N GLN A 204 10.23 8.56 -9.99
CA GLN A 204 10.03 7.66 -8.86
C GLN A 204 9.81 8.48 -7.59
N PHE A 205 8.96 7.99 -6.71
CA PHE A 205 8.66 8.61 -5.43
C PHE A 205 8.94 7.65 -4.29
N ARG A 206 9.44 8.17 -3.17
CA ARG A 206 9.62 7.40 -1.94
C ARG A 206 8.27 7.02 -1.34
N CYS A 207 7.38 7.99 -1.24
CA CYS A 207 6.03 7.81 -0.74
C CYS A 207 5.05 8.63 -1.60
N THR A 208 3.89 8.05 -1.92
CA THR A 208 2.80 8.77 -2.60
C THR A 208 1.56 8.72 -1.72
N ILE A 209 1.01 9.88 -1.42
CA ILE A 209 -0.22 10.06 -0.62
C ILE A 209 -1.32 10.58 -1.52
N LEU A 210 -2.46 9.91 -1.50
CA LEU A 210 -3.69 10.33 -2.19
C LEU A 210 -4.70 10.77 -1.14
N ASP A 211 -5.13 12.05 -1.17
CA ASP A 211 -6.06 12.67 -0.22
C ASP A 211 -7.42 13.00 -0.88
#